data_2d5425559e170d488430cabbe5bed24b
#
_entry.id   2d5425559e170d488430cabbe5bed24b
#
_cell.length_a   1.000
_cell.length_b   1.000
_cell.length_c   1.000
_cell.angle_alpha   90.00
_cell.angle_beta   90.00
_cell.angle_gamma   90.00
#
_symmetry.space_group_name_H-M   'P 1'
#
loop_
_entity.id
_entity.type
_entity.pdbx_description
1 polymer ?
#
loop_
_entity_poly.entity_id
_entity_poly.type
_entity_poly.pdbx_seq_one_letter_code
_entity_poly.pdbx_strand_id
1 'polypeptide(L)'
;EALNYFFKLDFIESNCVKAWRGIGWCSFISLKYEQAMKYYEKIIEHKPLAIDYMNAGHVAWVMGNIQKAAVLYGKAITACGTRERFLEMFHKDEEPLLKQGIREEDIPLMLDLL
;
A
#
# COMPACT_ATOMS: atom_id res chain seq x y z
N GLU A 1 16.11 7.89 -12.39
CA GLU A 1 14.72 7.61 -12.03
C GLU A 1 14.63 6.95 -10.66
N ALA A 2 13.59 7.30 -9.87
CA ALA A 2 13.45 6.84 -8.49
C ALA A 2 13.38 5.32 -8.39
N LEU A 3 12.64 4.66 -9.28
CA LEU A 3 12.50 3.20 -9.25
C LEU A 3 13.84 2.50 -9.45
N ASN A 4 14.65 2.97 -10.40
CA ASN A 4 15.96 2.40 -10.65
C ASN A 4 16.90 2.60 -9.47
N TYR A 5 16.82 3.74 -8.79
CA TYR A 5 17.58 3.99 -7.58
C TYR A 5 17.26 2.97 -6.50
N PHE A 6 15.97 2.70 -6.27
CA PHE A 6 15.54 1.75 -5.25
C PHE A 6 15.93 0.30 -5.60
N PHE A 7 15.91 -0.07 -6.88
CA PHE A 7 16.40 -1.39 -7.29
C PHE A 7 17.88 -1.56 -7.01
N LYS A 8 18.69 -0.53 -7.25
CA LYS A 8 20.12 -0.57 -6.91
C LYS A 8 20.34 -0.74 -5.41
N LEU A 9 19.56 -0.02 -4.61
CA LEU A 9 19.67 -0.09 -3.16
C LEU A 9 19.27 -1.48 -2.65
N ASP A 10 18.21 -2.07 -3.20
CA ASP A 10 17.77 -3.42 -2.85
C ASP A 10 18.84 -4.46 -3.21
N PHE A 11 19.50 -4.30 -4.36
CA PHE A 11 20.58 -5.19 -4.80
C PHE A 11 21.77 -5.16 -3.84
N ILE A 12 22.13 -3.97 -3.36
CA ILE A 12 23.27 -3.78 -2.44
C ILE A 12 22.92 -4.26 -1.04
N GLU A 13 21.72 -3.96 -0.57
CA GLU A 13 21.24 -4.29 0.76
C GLU A 13 19.97 -5.12 0.63
N SER A 14 20.14 -6.43 0.43
CA SER A 14 19.05 -7.35 0.08
C SER A 14 17.90 -7.41 1.07
N ASN A 15 18.05 -6.88 2.29
CA ASN A 15 17.00 -6.84 3.30
C ASN A 15 16.64 -5.40 3.69
N CYS A 16 16.82 -4.45 2.78
CA CYS A 16 16.52 -3.05 3.05
C CYS A 16 15.03 -2.76 2.88
N VAL A 17 14.29 -2.78 3.97
CA VAL A 17 12.84 -2.53 3.97
C VAL A 17 12.53 -1.13 3.42
N LYS A 18 13.37 -0.14 3.70
CA LYS A 18 13.19 1.21 3.18
C LYS A 18 13.22 1.25 1.65
N ALA A 19 14.16 0.51 1.04
CA ALA A 19 14.22 0.39 -0.41
C ALA A 19 12.97 -0.30 -0.96
N TRP A 20 12.51 -1.35 -0.29
CA TRP A 20 11.30 -2.06 -0.70
C TRP A 20 10.07 -1.16 -0.68
N ARG A 21 9.94 -0.27 0.32
CA ARG A 21 8.85 0.70 0.37
C ARG A 21 8.89 1.64 -0.83
N GLY A 22 10.08 2.11 -1.18
CA GLY A 22 10.26 2.96 -2.35
C GLY A 22 9.89 2.25 -3.65
N ILE A 23 10.36 1.01 -3.81
CA ILE A 23 10.04 0.21 -5.00
C ILE A 23 8.53 -0.05 -5.07
N GLY A 24 7.92 -0.42 -3.94
CA GLY A 24 6.49 -0.72 -3.89
C GLY A 24 5.64 0.48 -4.31
N TRP A 25 5.91 1.64 -3.73
CA TRP A 25 5.13 2.84 -4.05
C TRP A 25 5.37 3.32 -5.48
N CYS A 26 6.65 3.37 -5.92
CA CYS A 26 6.96 3.77 -7.30
C CYS A 26 6.33 2.81 -8.32
N SER A 27 6.31 1.52 -8.01
CA SER A 27 5.66 0.52 -8.87
C SER A 27 4.16 0.77 -8.94
N PHE A 28 3.52 1.08 -7.81
CA PHE A 28 2.10 1.38 -7.75
C PHE A 28 1.73 2.58 -8.63
N ILE A 29 2.44 3.71 -8.48
CA ILE A 29 2.16 4.88 -9.30
C ILE A 29 2.52 4.67 -10.77
N SER A 30 3.41 3.74 -11.08
CA SER A 30 3.80 3.39 -12.45
C SER A 30 2.92 2.30 -13.06
N LEU A 31 1.81 1.94 -12.41
CA LEU A 31 0.85 0.93 -12.87
C LEU A 31 1.41 -0.50 -12.88
N LYS A 32 2.51 -0.74 -12.17
CA LYS A 32 3.13 -2.07 -12.05
C LYS A 32 2.64 -2.73 -10.76
N TYR A 33 1.37 -3.11 -10.76
CA TYR A 33 0.68 -3.55 -9.54
C TYR A 33 1.21 -4.86 -8.98
N GLU A 34 1.52 -5.84 -9.83
CA GLU A 34 2.06 -7.12 -9.37
C GLU A 34 3.41 -6.94 -8.69
N GLN A 35 4.28 -6.09 -9.25
CA GLN A 35 5.55 -5.76 -8.65
C GLN A 35 5.37 -5.03 -7.33
N ALA A 36 4.44 -4.06 -7.29
CA ALA A 36 4.14 -3.33 -6.06
C ALA A 36 3.69 -4.30 -4.96
N MET A 37 2.77 -5.20 -5.26
CA MET A 37 2.28 -6.17 -4.29
C MET A 37 3.40 -7.10 -3.81
N LYS A 38 4.26 -7.55 -4.72
CA LYS A 38 5.39 -8.40 -4.37
C LYS A 38 6.28 -7.75 -3.30
N TYR A 39 6.59 -6.47 -3.46
CA TYR A 39 7.46 -5.77 -2.51
C TYR A 39 6.74 -5.46 -1.20
N TYR A 40 5.45 -5.11 -1.24
CA TYR A 40 4.70 -4.94 0.01
C TYR A 40 4.55 -6.26 0.77
N GLU A 41 4.39 -7.38 0.08
CA GLU A 41 4.36 -8.68 0.74
C GLU A 41 5.70 -9.03 1.40
N LYS A 42 6.82 -8.67 0.76
CA LYS A 42 8.14 -8.82 1.38
C LYS A 42 8.24 -8.01 2.67
N ILE A 43 7.76 -6.77 2.65
CA ILE A 43 7.78 -5.90 3.84
C ILE A 43 6.95 -6.51 4.96
N ILE A 44 5.75 -6.99 4.63
CA ILE A 44 4.81 -7.56 5.60
C ILE A 44 5.39 -8.78 6.29
N GLU A 45 6.22 -9.56 5.61
CA GLU A 45 6.89 -10.73 6.19
C GLU A 45 8.01 -10.38 7.17
N HIS A 46 8.38 -9.10 7.26
CA HIS A 46 9.43 -8.65 8.17
C HIS A 46 8.81 -7.88 9.34
N LYS A 47 9.06 -6.58 9.46
CA LYS A 47 8.49 -5.76 10.53
C LYS A 47 7.63 -4.65 9.92
N PRO A 48 6.40 -4.98 9.49
CA PRO A 48 5.59 -3.99 8.81
C PRO A 48 5.08 -2.92 9.77
N LEU A 49 4.95 -1.70 9.21
CA LEU A 49 4.27 -0.59 9.87
C LEU A 49 2.82 -0.53 9.37
N ALA A 50 2.00 0.25 10.06
CA ALA A 50 0.61 0.45 9.62
C ALA A 50 0.53 0.92 8.17
N ILE A 51 1.41 1.84 7.76
CA ILE A 51 1.43 2.36 6.39
C ILE A 51 1.72 1.26 5.36
N ASP A 52 2.49 0.24 5.72
CA ASP A 52 2.80 -0.85 4.81
C ASP A 52 1.57 -1.70 4.51
N TYR A 53 0.78 -2.01 5.54
CA TYR A 53 -0.50 -2.69 5.36
C TYR A 53 -1.48 -1.84 4.53
N MET A 54 -1.56 -0.54 4.82
CA MET A 54 -2.43 0.36 4.09
C MET A 54 -2.06 0.43 2.61
N ASN A 55 -0.79 0.59 2.30
CA ASN A 55 -0.33 0.67 0.91
C ASN A 55 -0.54 -0.65 0.17
N ALA A 56 -0.32 -1.78 0.83
CA ALA A 56 -0.65 -3.08 0.26
C ALA A 56 -2.15 -3.19 -0.02
N GLY A 57 -2.97 -2.66 0.88
CA GLY A 57 -4.42 -2.58 0.68
C GLY A 57 -4.80 -1.75 -0.55
N HIS A 58 -4.14 -0.61 -0.75
CA HIS A 58 -4.35 0.22 -1.94
C HIS A 58 -4.06 -0.57 -3.22
N VAL A 59 -2.95 -1.28 -3.25
CA VAL A 59 -2.59 -2.10 -4.42
C VAL A 59 -3.63 -3.18 -4.68
N ALA A 60 -4.03 -3.90 -3.64
CA ALA A 60 -5.04 -4.96 -3.77
C ALA A 60 -6.36 -4.41 -4.29
N TRP A 61 -6.78 -3.25 -3.79
CA TRP A 61 -8.03 -2.61 -4.21
C TRP A 61 -8.00 -2.22 -5.68
N VAL A 62 -6.92 -1.55 -6.11
CA VAL A 62 -6.77 -1.16 -7.51
C VAL A 62 -6.71 -2.38 -8.43
N MET A 63 -6.15 -3.50 -7.96
CA MET A 63 -6.15 -4.76 -8.72
C MET A 63 -7.52 -5.45 -8.74
N GLY A 64 -8.50 -4.91 -8.04
CA GLY A 64 -9.86 -5.47 -8.01
C GLY A 64 -10.08 -6.52 -6.92
N ASN A 65 -9.11 -6.77 -6.06
CA ASN A 65 -9.25 -7.73 -4.97
C ASN A 65 -9.74 -7.03 -3.71
N ILE A 66 -11.05 -6.78 -3.65
CA ILE A 66 -11.70 -6.01 -2.58
C ILE A 66 -11.54 -6.72 -1.24
N GLN A 67 -11.69 -8.04 -1.20
CA GLN A 67 -11.58 -8.80 0.05
C GLN A 67 -10.17 -8.70 0.64
N LYS A 68 -9.16 -8.88 -0.19
CA LYS A 68 -7.76 -8.74 0.26
C LYS A 68 -7.47 -7.32 0.73
N ALA A 69 -7.98 -6.33 0.02
CA ALA A 69 -7.83 -4.93 0.42
C ALA A 69 -8.43 -4.68 1.78
N ALA A 70 -9.65 -5.14 2.03
CA ALA A 70 -10.32 -4.97 3.32
C ALA A 70 -9.54 -5.64 4.45
N VAL A 71 -9.00 -6.84 4.24
CA VAL A 71 -8.18 -7.54 5.23
C VAL A 71 -6.92 -6.73 5.55
N LEU A 72 -6.23 -6.24 4.53
CA LEU A 72 -5.00 -5.46 4.71
C LEU A 72 -5.28 -4.14 5.42
N TYR A 73 -6.35 -3.45 5.05
CA TYR A 73 -6.77 -2.23 5.75
C TYR A 73 -7.12 -2.51 7.22
N GLY A 74 -7.78 -3.63 7.48
CA GLY A 74 -8.07 -4.04 8.85
C GLY A 74 -6.80 -4.23 9.69
N LYS A 75 -5.77 -4.84 9.10
CA LYS A 75 -4.46 -4.98 9.74
C LYS A 75 -3.79 -3.62 9.97
N ALA A 76 -3.96 -2.69 9.03
CA ALA A 76 -3.45 -1.33 9.18
C ALA A 76 -4.13 -0.62 10.36
N ILE A 77 -5.44 -0.77 10.51
CA ILE A 77 -6.19 -0.19 11.62
C ILE A 77 -5.66 -0.74 12.94
N THR A 78 -5.47 -2.05 13.04
CA THR A 78 -4.93 -2.68 14.24
C THR A 78 -3.53 -2.14 14.56
N ALA A 79 -2.69 -1.99 13.55
CA ALA A 79 -1.33 -1.47 13.73
C ALA A 79 -1.32 0.02 14.13
N CYS A 80 -2.30 0.80 13.64
CA CYS A 80 -2.47 2.20 14.06
C CYS A 80 -2.94 2.35 15.50
N GLY A 81 -3.64 1.36 16.02
CA GLY A 81 -4.25 1.40 17.33
C GLY A 81 -5.67 1.96 17.35
N THR A 82 -6.00 2.89 16.46
CA THR A 82 -7.34 3.46 16.36
C THR A 82 -7.74 3.60 14.89
N ARG A 83 -9.05 3.53 14.64
CA ARG A 83 -9.62 3.75 13.31
C ARG A 83 -9.38 5.19 12.84
N GLU A 84 -9.44 6.14 13.76
CA GLU A 84 -9.26 7.57 13.45
C GLU A 84 -7.88 7.85 12.87
N ARG A 85 -6.84 7.25 13.45
CA ARG A 85 -5.47 7.39 12.92
C ARG A 85 -5.34 6.81 11.52
N PHE A 86 -5.95 5.64 11.31
CA PHE A 86 -5.96 5.03 9.98
C PHE A 86 -6.65 5.96 8.97
N LEU A 87 -7.81 6.51 9.33
CA LEU A 87 -8.54 7.40 8.43
C LEU A 87 -7.75 8.66 8.08
N GLU A 88 -7.00 9.23 9.02
CA GLU A 88 -6.13 10.36 8.74
C GLU A 88 -5.07 10.01 7.70
N MET A 89 -4.47 8.83 7.80
CA MET A 89 -3.50 8.35 6.83
C MET A 89 -4.16 8.07 5.48
N PHE A 90 -5.31 7.41 5.50
CA PHE A 90 -6.04 7.02 4.30
C PHE A 90 -6.46 8.23 3.48
N HIS A 91 -6.98 9.27 4.13
CA HIS A 91 -7.47 10.46 3.43
C HIS A 91 -6.36 11.19 2.66
N LYS A 92 -5.12 11.10 3.10
CA LYS A 92 -3.98 11.67 2.36
C LYS A 92 -3.73 10.97 1.03
N ASP A 93 -4.20 9.73 0.89
CA ASP A 93 -3.97 8.90 -0.29
C ASP A 93 -5.17 8.85 -1.24
N GLU A 94 -6.25 9.58 -0.95
CA GLU A 94 -7.44 9.54 -1.81
C GLU A 94 -7.14 10.01 -3.23
N GLU A 95 -6.36 11.08 -3.39
CA GLU A 95 -6.01 11.57 -4.71
C GLU A 95 -5.22 10.53 -5.53
N PRO A 96 -4.16 9.91 -5.01
CA PRO A 96 -3.49 8.82 -5.73
C PRO A 96 -4.42 7.67 -6.10
N LEU A 97 -5.36 7.30 -5.22
CA LEU A 97 -6.32 6.23 -5.50
C LEU A 97 -7.25 6.59 -6.66
N LEU A 98 -7.76 7.82 -6.68
CA LEU A 98 -8.60 8.29 -7.78
C LEU A 98 -7.84 8.27 -9.10
N LYS A 99 -6.57 8.68 -9.09
CA LYS A 99 -5.71 8.63 -10.28
C LYS A 99 -5.47 7.20 -10.79
N GLN A 100 -5.54 6.22 -9.90
CA GLN A 100 -5.37 4.81 -10.26
C GLN A 100 -6.67 4.15 -10.70
N GLY A 101 -7.76 4.90 -10.76
CA GLY A 101 -9.03 4.39 -11.27
C GLY A 101 -10.06 4.03 -10.21
N ILE A 102 -9.77 4.22 -8.93
CA ILE A 102 -10.77 4.05 -7.88
C ILE A 102 -11.80 5.17 -8.02
N ARG A 103 -13.07 4.81 -7.97
CA ARG A 103 -14.16 5.78 -8.09
C ARG A 103 -14.40 6.44 -6.73
N GLU A 104 -14.66 7.74 -6.77
CA GLU A 104 -14.89 8.51 -5.55
C GLU A 104 -16.03 7.93 -4.72
N GLU A 105 -17.12 7.51 -5.35
CA GLU A 105 -18.27 6.92 -4.66
C GLU A 105 -17.97 5.56 -4.02
N ASP A 106 -16.91 4.89 -4.42
CA ASP A 106 -16.53 3.60 -3.84
C ASP A 106 -15.71 3.75 -2.56
N ILE A 107 -15.16 4.93 -2.29
CA ILE A 107 -14.36 5.16 -1.08
C ILE A 107 -15.17 4.96 0.20
N PRO A 108 -16.36 5.60 0.37
CA PRO A 108 -17.16 5.34 1.57
C PRO A 108 -17.57 3.88 1.70
N LEU A 109 -17.83 3.21 0.58
CA LEU A 109 -18.23 1.80 0.60
C LEU A 109 -17.10 0.91 1.12
N MET A 110 -15.87 1.17 0.68
CA MET A 110 -14.71 0.43 1.19
C MET A 110 -14.53 0.69 2.69
N LEU A 111 -14.61 1.94 3.11
CA LEU A 111 -14.44 2.30 4.53
C LEU A 111 -15.51 1.67 5.42
N ASP A 112 -16.71 1.48 4.90
CA ASP A 112 -17.79 0.82 5.62
C ASP A 112 -17.54 -0.67 5.85
N LEU A 113 -16.67 -1.30 5.06
CA LEU A 113 -16.28 -2.70 5.27
C LEU A 113 -15.32 -2.87 6.46
N LEU A 114 -14.73 -1.80 6.90
CA LEU A 114 -13.73 -1.81 7.96
C LEU A 114 -14.38 -1.52 9.32
#